data_a5ae90d6778c9d46b0a6b349bcd32ab1
#
_entry.id   a5ae90d6778c9d46b0a6b349bcd32ab1
#
_cell.length_a   1.000
_cell.length_b   1.000
_cell.length_c   1.000
_cell.angle_alpha   90.00
_cell.angle_beta   90.00
_cell.angle_gamma   90.00
#
_symmetry.space_group_name_H-M   'P 1'
#
loop_
_entity.id
_entity.type
_entity.pdbx_description
1 polymer ?
#
loop_
_entity_poly.entity_id
_entity_poly.type
_entity_poly.pdbx_seq_one_letter_code
_entity_poly.pdbx_strand_id
1 'polypeptide(L)'
;MGQHKVAVVTGASAGVGRATAVALARDGYDVALLARGQAGLEGAAADVRAEGCRALALPTDVADYSQVEHAAGRVEAELGPIDVWVNDAMTTVFAPTWDVEPADFQRAIEVTFLGQVWGTRAALAVMRPRDRGTIVNVGSALAFIGIPLQSAYCASKFACRGYFESVRAELL
;
A
#
# COMPACT_ATOMS: atom_id res chain seq x y z
N MET A 1 27.70 3.06 11.52
CA MET A 1 26.65 3.39 10.55
C MET A 1 25.32 3.14 11.26
N GLY A 2 24.48 4.16 11.41
CA GLY A 2 23.16 3.97 12.03
C GLY A 2 22.30 3.04 11.16
N GLN A 3 21.46 2.24 11.79
CA GLN A 3 20.51 1.39 11.08
C GLN A 3 19.50 2.30 10.36
N HIS A 4 19.36 2.17 9.03
CA HIS A 4 18.33 2.89 8.29
C HIS A 4 16.95 2.47 8.79
N LYS A 5 16.01 3.40 8.79
CA LYS A 5 14.59 3.09 8.99
C LYS A 5 14.06 2.32 7.79
N VAL A 6 13.03 1.53 7.98
CA VAL A 6 12.44 0.69 6.93
C VAL A 6 11.04 1.16 6.59
N ALA A 7 10.78 1.34 5.30
CA ALA A 7 9.46 1.66 4.78
C ALA A 7 8.95 0.59 3.81
N VAL A 8 7.66 0.33 3.84
CA VAL A 8 6.95 -0.50 2.86
C VAL A 8 5.99 0.38 2.07
N VAL A 9 5.97 0.25 0.74
CA VAL A 9 5.04 0.97 -0.13
C VAL A 9 4.31 -0.02 -1.04
N THR A 10 2.99 -0.10 -0.93
CA THR A 10 2.16 -0.85 -1.88
C THR A 10 1.83 0.00 -3.09
N GLY A 11 1.63 -0.61 -4.26
CA GLY A 11 1.44 0.14 -5.51
C GLY A 11 2.71 0.83 -6.02
N ALA A 12 3.87 0.39 -5.58
CA ALA A 12 5.16 1.06 -5.77
C ALA A 12 5.75 1.00 -7.19
N SER A 13 5.11 0.30 -8.14
CA SER A 13 5.64 0.14 -9.50
C SER A 13 5.53 1.40 -10.37
N ALA A 14 4.62 2.33 -10.04
CA ALA A 14 4.35 3.54 -10.83
C ALA A 14 3.68 4.64 -9.98
N GLY A 15 3.48 5.81 -10.58
CA GLY A 15 2.66 6.89 -10.04
C GLY A 15 3.06 7.37 -8.65
N VAL A 16 2.05 7.61 -7.80
CA VAL A 16 2.23 8.13 -6.44
C VAL A 16 3.06 7.19 -5.58
N GLY A 17 2.80 5.86 -5.63
CA GLY A 17 3.56 4.88 -4.84
C GLY A 17 5.05 4.88 -5.18
N ARG A 18 5.42 4.91 -6.47
CA ARG A 18 6.83 4.99 -6.89
C ARG A 18 7.48 6.31 -6.44
N ALA A 19 6.79 7.43 -6.62
CA ALA A 19 7.31 8.73 -6.17
C ALA A 19 7.48 8.79 -4.65
N THR A 20 6.54 8.20 -3.89
CA THR A 20 6.62 8.09 -2.43
C THR A 20 7.81 7.22 -2.01
N ALA A 21 8.06 6.10 -2.69
CA ALA A 21 9.21 5.24 -2.40
C ALA A 21 10.54 5.98 -2.59
N VAL A 22 10.68 6.75 -3.68
CA VAL A 22 11.88 7.57 -3.92
C VAL A 22 12.03 8.68 -2.88
N ALA A 23 10.93 9.34 -2.49
CA ALA A 23 10.97 10.38 -1.46
C ALA A 23 11.42 9.81 -0.09
N LEU A 24 10.90 8.64 0.30
CA LEU A 24 11.33 7.95 1.52
C LEU A 24 12.81 7.55 1.46
N ALA A 25 13.30 7.11 0.30
CA ALA A 25 14.72 6.81 0.12
C ALA A 25 15.61 8.06 0.30
N ARG A 26 15.19 9.22 -0.22
CA ARG A 26 15.88 10.51 0.01
C ARG A 26 15.93 10.91 1.49
N ASP A 27 14.92 10.51 2.26
CA ASP A 27 14.88 10.71 3.70
C ASP A 27 15.64 9.62 4.48
N GLY A 28 16.38 8.73 3.77
CA GLY A 28 17.26 7.71 4.37
C GLY A 28 16.54 6.43 4.79
N TYR A 29 15.37 6.11 4.21
CA TYR A 29 14.70 4.83 4.44
C TYR A 29 15.19 3.77 3.45
N ASP A 30 15.42 2.55 3.93
CA ASP A 30 15.42 1.38 3.09
C ASP A 30 13.96 1.04 2.72
N VAL A 31 13.69 0.74 1.45
CA VAL A 31 12.30 0.65 0.97
C VAL A 31 11.96 -0.71 0.38
N ALA A 32 10.92 -1.34 0.91
CA ALA A 32 10.27 -2.48 0.29
C ALA A 32 9.14 -2.00 -0.64
N LEU A 33 9.15 -2.51 -1.86
CA LEU A 33 8.31 -2.10 -2.97
C LEU A 33 7.37 -3.25 -3.31
N LEU A 34 6.07 -3.08 -3.10
CA LEU A 34 5.06 -4.11 -3.32
C LEU A 34 4.16 -3.72 -4.50
N ALA A 35 4.10 -4.53 -5.53
CA ALA A 35 3.16 -4.44 -6.66
C ALA A 35 3.15 -5.77 -7.42
N ARG A 36 2.23 -5.95 -8.38
CA ARG A 36 2.15 -7.20 -9.16
C ARG A 36 3.23 -7.33 -10.24
N GLY A 37 3.60 -6.23 -10.86
CA GLY A 37 4.44 -6.22 -12.06
C GLY A 37 5.93 -6.15 -11.75
N GLN A 38 6.68 -7.23 -12.04
CA GLN A 38 8.12 -7.34 -11.81
C GLN A 38 8.91 -6.18 -12.46
N ALA A 39 8.69 -5.91 -13.74
CA ALA A 39 9.44 -4.89 -14.47
C ALA A 39 9.27 -3.47 -13.86
N GLY A 40 8.05 -3.11 -13.43
CA GLY A 40 7.80 -1.85 -12.75
C GLY A 40 8.48 -1.77 -11.37
N LEU A 41 8.48 -2.87 -10.63
CA LEU A 41 9.17 -2.98 -9.34
C LEU A 41 10.69 -2.85 -9.49
N GLU A 42 11.28 -3.48 -10.49
CA GLU A 42 12.72 -3.38 -10.79
C GLU A 42 13.13 -1.93 -11.10
N GLY A 43 12.31 -1.23 -11.90
CA GLY A 43 12.54 0.19 -12.19
C GLY A 43 12.45 1.06 -10.94
N ALA A 44 11.45 0.84 -10.08
CA ALA A 44 11.31 1.56 -8.82
C ALA A 44 12.46 1.24 -7.84
N ALA A 45 12.91 -0.03 -7.81
CA ALA A 45 14.04 -0.44 -6.99
C ALA A 45 15.36 0.19 -7.45
N ALA A 46 15.55 0.37 -8.75
CA ALA A 46 16.70 1.09 -9.28
C ALA A 46 16.71 2.56 -8.84
N ASP A 47 15.54 3.23 -8.87
CA ASP A 47 15.42 4.61 -8.41
C ASP A 47 15.74 4.75 -6.91
N VAL A 48 15.22 3.85 -6.06
CA VAL A 48 15.52 3.83 -4.61
C VAL A 48 17.02 3.62 -4.35
N ARG A 49 17.65 2.69 -5.08
CA ARG A 49 19.10 2.42 -4.94
C ARG A 49 19.95 3.60 -5.39
N ALA A 50 19.49 4.37 -6.38
CA ALA A 50 20.19 5.59 -6.83
C ALA A 50 20.26 6.67 -5.74
N GLU A 51 19.33 6.66 -4.76
CA GLU A 51 19.37 7.53 -3.58
C GLU A 51 20.28 6.97 -2.44
N GLY A 52 20.97 5.83 -2.67
CA GLY A 52 21.92 5.24 -1.72
C GLY A 52 21.29 4.30 -0.68
N CYS A 53 20.02 3.96 -0.80
CA CYS A 53 19.29 3.08 0.12
C CYS A 53 19.10 1.67 -0.43
N ARG A 54 18.82 0.70 0.45
CA ARG A 54 18.43 -0.64 0.03
C ARG A 54 17.01 -0.64 -0.51
N ALA A 55 16.76 -1.45 -1.55
CA ALA A 55 15.45 -1.65 -2.14
C ALA A 55 15.13 -3.14 -2.24
N LEU A 56 13.98 -3.56 -1.71
CA LEU A 56 13.47 -4.92 -1.78
C LEU A 56 12.20 -4.94 -2.65
N ALA A 57 12.32 -5.48 -3.86
CA ALA A 57 11.18 -5.62 -4.78
C ALA A 57 10.45 -6.94 -4.52
N LEU A 58 9.17 -6.86 -4.17
CA LEU A 58 8.32 -8.01 -3.82
C LEU A 58 7.08 -8.04 -4.70
N PRO A 59 7.01 -8.92 -5.71
CA PRO A 59 5.79 -9.17 -6.44
C PRO A 59 4.67 -9.60 -5.48
N THR A 60 3.63 -8.78 -5.37
CA THR A 60 2.56 -8.96 -4.38
C THR A 60 1.24 -8.49 -4.96
N ASP A 61 0.21 -9.34 -4.95
CA ASP A 61 -1.17 -8.91 -5.14
C ASP A 61 -1.76 -8.54 -3.77
N VAL A 62 -2.07 -7.26 -3.57
CA VAL A 62 -2.61 -6.77 -2.30
C VAL A 62 -4.02 -7.30 -2.00
N ALA A 63 -4.74 -7.84 -2.97
CA ALA A 63 -6.01 -8.51 -2.76
C ALA A 63 -5.88 -9.87 -2.06
N ASP A 64 -4.70 -10.46 -2.06
CA ASP A 64 -4.38 -11.71 -1.39
C ASP A 64 -3.67 -11.44 -0.05
N TYR A 65 -4.39 -11.65 1.06
CA TYR A 65 -3.84 -11.42 2.39
C TYR A 65 -2.57 -12.25 2.67
N SER A 66 -2.51 -13.49 2.20
CA SER A 66 -1.36 -14.36 2.45
C SER A 66 -0.07 -13.83 1.80
N GLN A 67 -0.18 -13.24 0.60
CA GLN A 67 0.95 -12.59 -0.07
C GLN A 67 1.40 -11.34 0.67
N VAL A 68 0.46 -10.53 1.18
CA VAL A 68 0.78 -9.31 1.95
C VAL A 68 1.47 -9.65 3.26
N GLU A 69 0.94 -10.65 3.99
CA GLU A 69 1.53 -11.13 5.25
C GLU A 69 2.94 -11.72 5.02
N HIS A 70 3.11 -12.54 3.97
CA HIS A 70 4.41 -13.07 3.60
C HIS A 70 5.41 -11.95 3.24
N ALA A 71 4.95 -10.94 2.49
CA ALA A 71 5.79 -9.80 2.16
C ALA A 71 6.26 -9.03 3.41
N ALA A 72 5.37 -8.79 4.38
CA ALA A 72 5.74 -8.15 5.64
C ALA A 72 6.82 -8.97 6.39
N GLY A 73 6.66 -10.29 6.48
CA GLY A 73 7.66 -11.17 7.11
C GLY A 73 9.01 -11.12 6.39
N ARG A 74 9.01 -11.08 5.05
CA ARG A 74 10.23 -10.94 4.26
C ARG A 74 10.94 -9.60 4.52
N VAL A 75 10.19 -8.50 4.60
CA VAL A 75 10.74 -7.17 4.89
C VAL A 75 11.41 -7.14 6.27
N GLU A 76 10.74 -7.66 7.30
CA GLU A 76 11.32 -7.74 8.65
C GLU A 76 12.63 -8.56 8.67
N ALA A 77 12.70 -9.65 7.90
CA ALA A 77 13.88 -10.51 7.84
C ALA A 77 15.04 -9.91 7.03
N GLU A 78 14.76 -9.22 5.92
CA GLU A 78 15.76 -8.78 4.95
C GLU A 78 16.20 -7.33 5.12
N LEU A 79 15.28 -6.42 5.48
CA LEU A 79 15.59 -5.01 5.70
C LEU A 79 15.64 -4.64 7.18
N GLY A 80 14.84 -5.28 8.01
CA GLY A 80 14.73 -5.01 9.43
C GLY A 80 13.33 -4.52 9.82
N PRO A 81 13.18 -4.07 11.09
CA PRO A 81 11.88 -3.65 11.63
C PRO A 81 11.20 -2.56 10.80
N ILE A 82 9.96 -2.78 10.39
CA ILE A 82 9.19 -1.84 9.59
C ILE A 82 8.79 -0.64 10.44
N ASP A 83 9.26 0.57 10.07
CA ASP A 83 8.90 1.81 10.72
C ASP A 83 7.70 2.52 10.06
N VAL A 84 7.56 2.39 8.73
CA VAL A 84 6.48 3.02 7.95
C VAL A 84 5.87 2.03 6.98
N TRP A 85 4.53 1.99 6.93
CA TRP A 85 3.78 1.23 5.93
C TRP A 85 2.84 2.16 5.17
N VAL A 86 3.01 2.26 3.84
CA VAL A 86 2.18 3.10 2.97
C VAL A 86 1.26 2.22 2.12
N ASN A 87 -0.04 2.35 2.34
CA ASN A 87 -1.09 1.73 1.52
C ASN A 87 -1.47 2.68 0.38
N ASP A 88 -0.90 2.48 -0.82
CA ASP A 88 -1.19 3.28 -2.02
C ASP A 88 -1.80 2.45 -3.17
N ALA A 89 -1.65 1.12 -3.15
CA ALA A 89 -2.18 0.26 -4.21
C ALA A 89 -3.68 0.49 -4.44
N MET A 90 -4.06 0.68 -5.71
CA MET A 90 -5.45 0.88 -6.10
C MET A 90 -5.71 0.36 -7.52
N THR A 91 -6.96 0.11 -7.82
CA THR A 91 -7.47 -0.07 -9.18
C THR A 91 -8.87 0.51 -9.28
N THR A 92 -9.31 0.80 -10.49
CA THR A 92 -10.64 1.34 -10.77
C THR A 92 -11.14 0.86 -12.13
N VAL A 93 -12.42 1.01 -12.37
CA VAL A 93 -13.09 0.86 -13.66
C VAL A 93 -13.85 2.15 -13.95
N PHE A 94 -13.76 2.62 -15.19
CA PHE A 94 -14.47 3.81 -15.68
C PHE A 94 -15.60 3.39 -16.61
N ALA A 95 -16.80 3.25 -16.07
CA ALA A 95 -18.00 2.93 -16.82
C ALA A 95 -19.27 3.37 -16.07
N PRO A 96 -20.42 3.57 -16.75
CA PRO A 96 -21.72 3.66 -16.08
C PRO A 96 -21.95 2.40 -15.24
N THR A 97 -22.61 2.53 -14.08
CA THR A 97 -22.71 1.41 -13.13
C THR A 97 -23.41 0.15 -13.70
N TRP A 98 -24.29 0.34 -14.68
CA TRP A 98 -25.00 -0.75 -15.36
C TRP A 98 -24.16 -1.48 -16.43
N ASP A 99 -23.01 -0.90 -16.82
CA ASP A 99 -22.04 -1.47 -17.78
C ASP A 99 -20.78 -2.02 -17.06
N VAL A 100 -20.68 -1.88 -15.74
CA VAL A 100 -19.57 -2.45 -14.97
C VAL A 100 -19.78 -3.94 -14.77
N GLU A 101 -18.87 -4.74 -15.29
CA GLU A 101 -18.90 -6.18 -15.04
C GLU A 101 -18.75 -6.51 -13.55
N PRO A 102 -19.50 -7.46 -12.98
CA PRO A 102 -19.41 -7.82 -11.57
C PRO A 102 -17.98 -8.17 -11.12
N ALA A 103 -17.21 -8.83 -11.96
CA ALA A 103 -15.81 -9.19 -11.65
C ALA A 103 -14.90 -7.97 -11.55
N ASP A 104 -15.09 -6.95 -12.38
CA ASP A 104 -14.32 -5.70 -12.33
C ASP A 104 -14.68 -4.88 -11.11
N PHE A 105 -15.98 -4.83 -10.75
CA PHE A 105 -16.44 -4.20 -9.52
C PHE A 105 -15.82 -4.86 -8.30
N GLN A 106 -15.92 -6.20 -8.22
CA GLN A 106 -15.34 -6.99 -7.15
C GLN A 106 -13.82 -6.74 -7.05
N ARG A 107 -13.11 -6.79 -8.18
CA ARG A 107 -11.66 -6.54 -8.21
C ARG A 107 -11.29 -5.13 -7.72
N ALA A 108 -12.09 -4.13 -8.03
CA ALA A 108 -11.89 -2.77 -7.52
C ALA A 108 -12.00 -2.72 -6.00
N ILE A 109 -12.98 -3.39 -5.41
CA ILE A 109 -13.15 -3.49 -3.94
C ILE A 109 -11.97 -4.28 -3.32
N GLU A 110 -11.61 -5.42 -3.89
CA GLU A 110 -10.54 -6.29 -3.37
C GLU A 110 -9.20 -5.57 -3.32
N VAL A 111 -8.84 -4.84 -4.37
CA VAL A 111 -7.54 -4.12 -4.44
C VAL A 111 -7.60 -2.81 -3.65
N THR A 112 -8.61 -1.96 -3.94
CA THR A 112 -8.61 -0.57 -3.47
C THR A 112 -9.07 -0.43 -2.02
N PHE A 113 -9.93 -1.34 -1.53
CA PHE A 113 -10.36 -1.37 -0.13
C PHE A 113 -9.69 -2.50 0.65
N LEU A 114 -9.96 -3.77 0.30
CA LEU A 114 -9.42 -4.88 1.08
C LEU A 114 -7.89 -4.92 1.07
N GLY A 115 -7.24 -4.53 -0.02
CA GLY A 115 -5.79 -4.40 -0.07
C GLY A 115 -5.23 -3.44 0.98
N GLN A 116 -5.92 -2.32 1.27
CA GLN A 116 -5.52 -1.42 2.36
C GLN A 116 -5.82 -2.02 3.75
N VAL A 117 -6.91 -2.79 3.89
CA VAL A 117 -7.20 -3.53 5.12
C VAL A 117 -6.11 -4.57 5.41
N TRP A 118 -5.72 -5.34 4.40
CA TRP A 118 -4.67 -6.38 4.53
C TRP A 118 -3.30 -5.79 4.82
N GLY A 119 -2.91 -4.71 4.14
CA GLY A 119 -1.67 -3.99 4.42
C GLY A 119 -1.65 -3.43 5.86
N THR A 120 -2.75 -2.85 6.30
CA THR A 120 -2.88 -2.35 7.67
C THR A 120 -2.77 -3.48 8.70
N ARG A 121 -3.43 -4.62 8.48
CA ARG A 121 -3.34 -5.79 9.37
C ARG A 121 -1.93 -6.35 9.45
N ALA A 122 -1.27 -6.51 8.30
CA ALA A 122 0.12 -7.00 8.26
C ALA A 122 1.08 -6.04 8.97
N ALA A 123 0.94 -4.73 8.75
CA ALA A 123 1.71 -3.71 9.47
C ALA A 123 1.48 -3.76 10.98
N LEU A 124 0.23 -3.81 11.43
CA LEU A 124 -0.11 -3.90 12.85
C LEU A 124 0.43 -5.17 13.51
N ALA A 125 0.45 -6.30 12.80
CA ALA A 125 0.98 -7.55 13.34
C ALA A 125 2.46 -7.43 13.77
N VAL A 126 3.25 -6.63 13.04
CA VAL A 126 4.69 -6.42 13.34
C VAL A 126 4.99 -5.15 14.14
N MET A 127 4.15 -4.13 14.07
CA MET A 127 4.35 -2.84 14.75
C MET A 127 3.83 -2.85 16.20
N ARG A 128 2.63 -3.41 16.45
CA ARG A 128 2.02 -3.43 17.80
C ARG A 128 2.89 -4.07 18.89
N PRO A 129 3.56 -5.22 18.65
CA PRO A 129 4.42 -5.81 19.69
C PRO A 129 5.57 -4.91 20.13
N ARG A 130 5.94 -3.94 19.30
CA ARG A 130 7.01 -2.97 19.57
C ARG A 130 6.49 -1.61 20.04
N ASP A 131 5.17 -1.44 20.05
CA ASP A 131 4.50 -0.16 20.31
C ASP A 131 5.09 1.00 19.46
N ARG A 132 5.43 0.69 18.23
CA ARG A 132 6.13 1.63 17.33
C ARG A 132 5.84 1.33 15.86
N GLY A 133 5.57 2.40 15.10
CA GLY A 133 5.39 2.38 13.66
C GLY A 133 4.39 3.45 13.20
N THR A 134 4.33 3.66 11.90
CA THR A 134 3.39 4.59 11.28
C THR A 134 2.73 3.92 10.08
N ILE A 135 1.40 3.95 10.02
CA ILE A 135 0.64 3.47 8.86
C ILE A 135 0.05 4.69 8.14
N VAL A 136 0.37 4.82 6.86
CA VAL A 136 -0.14 5.89 5.98
C VAL A 136 -1.09 5.27 4.96
N ASN A 137 -2.30 5.79 4.88
CA ASN A 137 -3.29 5.32 3.93
C ASN A 137 -3.59 6.42 2.91
N VAL A 138 -3.36 6.13 1.63
CA VAL A 138 -3.63 7.10 0.56
C VAL A 138 -5.14 7.12 0.28
N GLY A 139 -5.76 8.19 0.72
CA GLY A 139 -7.20 8.44 0.57
C GLY A 139 -7.57 8.96 -0.82
N SER A 140 -8.69 9.63 -0.89
CA SER A 140 -9.18 10.35 -2.09
C SER A 140 -10.23 11.38 -1.67
N ALA A 141 -10.38 12.45 -2.44
CA ALA A 141 -11.56 13.31 -2.36
C ALA A 141 -12.86 12.50 -2.59
N LEU A 142 -12.77 11.42 -3.36
CA LEU A 142 -13.88 10.50 -3.62
C LEU A 142 -14.21 9.56 -2.45
N ALA A 143 -13.60 9.75 -1.29
CA ALA A 143 -14.06 9.21 -0.01
C ALA A 143 -15.11 10.08 0.68
N PHE A 144 -15.42 11.26 0.11
CA PHE A 144 -16.36 12.25 0.65
C PHE A 144 -17.50 12.58 -0.32
N ILE A 145 -17.29 12.36 -1.63
CA ILE A 145 -18.26 12.64 -2.68
C ILE A 145 -18.16 11.59 -3.78
N GLY A 146 -19.32 11.11 -4.25
CA GLY A 146 -19.39 10.24 -5.44
C GLY A 146 -19.39 11.06 -6.74
N ILE A 147 -18.81 10.48 -7.79
CA ILE A 147 -18.85 11.04 -9.15
C ILE A 147 -19.34 9.99 -10.15
N PRO A 148 -19.91 10.41 -11.32
CA PRO A 148 -20.26 9.46 -12.37
C PRO A 148 -19.09 8.60 -12.82
N LEU A 149 -19.38 7.42 -13.35
CA LEU A 149 -18.44 6.48 -13.96
C LEU A 149 -17.43 5.81 -13.00
N GLN A 150 -17.45 6.12 -11.70
CA GLN A 150 -16.49 5.58 -10.72
C GLN A 150 -17.17 4.96 -9.49
N SER A 151 -18.33 4.32 -9.66
CA SER A 151 -19.10 3.76 -8.55
C SER A 151 -18.28 2.77 -7.68
N ALA A 152 -17.52 1.87 -8.28
CA ALA A 152 -16.69 0.89 -7.55
C ALA A 152 -15.55 1.55 -6.77
N TYR A 153 -14.88 2.54 -7.37
CA TYR A 153 -13.80 3.29 -6.72
C TYR A 153 -14.32 4.16 -5.57
N CYS A 154 -15.40 4.92 -5.81
CA CYS A 154 -16.04 5.73 -4.76
C CYS A 154 -16.46 4.83 -3.58
N ALA A 155 -17.16 3.72 -3.85
CA ALA A 155 -17.55 2.77 -2.80
C ALA A 155 -16.33 2.28 -2.00
N SER A 156 -15.24 1.90 -2.67
CA SER A 156 -13.99 1.48 -2.03
C SER A 156 -13.39 2.58 -1.14
N LYS A 157 -13.33 3.81 -1.61
CA LYS A 157 -12.71 4.92 -0.85
C LYS A 157 -13.58 5.40 0.32
N PHE A 158 -14.91 5.37 0.20
CA PHE A 158 -15.81 5.56 1.35
C PHE A 158 -15.63 4.46 2.40
N ALA A 159 -15.50 3.19 1.97
CA ALA A 159 -15.23 2.07 2.87
C ALA A 159 -13.87 2.23 3.57
N CYS A 160 -12.81 2.62 2.85
CA CYS A 160 -11.50 2.93 3.44
C CYS A 160 -11.64 3.97 4.56
N ARG A 161 -12.33 5.08 4.31
CA ARG A 161 -12.51 6.14 5.30
C ARG A 161 -13.15 5.60 6.57
N GLY A 162 -14.28 4.91 6.47
CA GLY A 162 -14.96 4.35 7.64
C GLY A 162 -14.09 3.35 8.41
N TYR A 163 -13.40 2.48 7.70
CA TYR A 163 -12.47 1.53 8.30
C TYR A 163 -11.33 2.23 9.08
N PHE A 164 -10.67 3.22 8.48
CA PHE A 164 -9.54 3.88 9.14
C PHE A 164 -9.94 4.79 10.28
N GLU A 165 -11.12 5.42 10.24
CA GLU A 165 -11.67 6.15 11.38
C GLU A 165 -11.87 5.20 12.58
N SER A 166 -12.38 3.98 12.36
CA SER A 166 -12.53 2.96 13.39
C SER A 166 -11.19 2.46 13.93
N VAL A 167 -10.27 2.01 13.05
CA VAL A 167 -8.95 1.51 13.45
C VAL A 167 -8.16 2.56 14.23
N ARG A 168 -8.24 3.83 13.82
CA ARG A 168 -7.58 4.91 14.55
C ARG A 168 -8.10 5.03 15.99
N ALA A 169 -9.39 4.88 16.20
CA ALA A 169 -9.98 4.93 17.55
C ALA A 169 -9.57 3.71 18.41
N GLU A 170 -9.29 2.57 17.79
CA GLU A 170 -8.82 1.36 18.49
C GLU A 170 -7.35 1.43 18.91
N LEU A 171 -6.57 2.36 18.30
CA LEU A 171 -5.12 2.50 18.54
C LEU A 171 -4.78 3.69 19.48
N LEU A 172 -5.78 4.44 19.92
CA LEU A 172 -5.63 5.54 20.89
C LEU A 172 -5.83 5.04 22.33
#